data_f85c02bcf9944ee98bd3bad81697be36
#
_entry.id   f85c02bcf9944ee98bd3bad81697be36
#
_cell.length_a   1.000
_cell.length_b   1.000
_cell.length_c   1.000
_cell.angle_alpha   90.00
_cell.angle_beta   90.00
_cell.angle_gamma   90.00
#
_symmetry.space_group_name_H-M   'P 1'
#
loop_
_entity.id
_entity.type
_entity.pdbx_description
1 polymer ?
#
loop_
_entity_poly.entity_id
_entity_poly.type
_entity_poly.pdbx_seq_one_letter_code
_entity_poly.pdbx_strand_id
1 'polypeptide(L)'
;MCLHYRQTLCYNIPMKHIFGWLFTGADPRFASPMAPSHLPVLLSIVFVVVIGAVFSGCYTIRQGTTFLGYLNRAIPLEELASREGATEEDIAFVRRVENIRHFAFNYLGLDGYRNYTRYVALDRNFLAAVVSASAADSFDRHYWWFPVVGRMPYKGFFNIDGARRERERLERRGLDVWIRGVGAFSTLGWFRDPVFSFFREYSERQLADLIIHELVHATVWLNNHAQFNEQLAQFIGVEGARQFLERMGIAEDDEEEARRRADRTTYFAFIQGLIAELEELYASDLPREEILIQKDKIISAAQIRFEAEYDDLFYTDTFRFFIDLPVNNAYLDLFRLYHEEDHFFRELFERSGSDLPAFIAAARTLNPRQRRGADPRVEFERALGLR
;
A
#
# COMPACT_ATOMS: atom_id res chain seq x y z
N MET A 1 -2.97 19.56 11.97
CA MET A 1 -3.88 18.53 12.48
C MET A 1 -3.99 17.48 11.40
N CYS A 2 -3.14 16.45 11.44
CA CYS A 2 -3.05 15.43 10.38
C CYS A 2 -4.02 14.32 10.70
N LEU A 3 -4.97 14.16 9.80
CA LEU A 3 -6.10 13.25 9.83
C LEU A 3 -5.66 11.79 9.79
N HIS A 4 -6.12 11.05 10.79
CA HIS A 4 -5.98 9.61 10.95
C HIS A 4 -6.95 8.83 10.04
N TYR A 5 -6.96 9.12 8.74
CA TYR A 5 -7.60 8.22 7.81
C TYR A 5 -6.57 7.22 7.31
N ARG A 6 -6.48 6.11 8.00
CA ARG A 6 -5.65 4.98 7.62
C ARG A 6 -6.40 4.07 6.66
N GLN A 7 -6.37 4.43 5.41
CA GLN A 7 -6.38 3.39 4.39
C GLN A 7 -4.96 2.82 4.38
N THR A 8 -4.79 1.64 4.92
CA THR A 8 -3.59 0.82 4.75
C THR A 8 -3.60 0.31 3.32
N LEU A 9 -3.31 1.20 2.38
CA LEU A 9 -3.01 0.86 1.01
C LEU A 9 -1.51 0.61 0.96
N CYS A 10 -1.12 -0.58 1.32
CA CYS A 10 0.21 -1.10 1.07
C CYS A 10 0.34 -1.41 -0.41
N TYR A 11 0.65 -0.40 -1.21
CA TYR A 11 1.13 -0.65 -2.57
C TYR A 11 2.61 -0.96 -2.47
N ASN A 12 2.95 -2.25 -2.52
CA ASN A 12 4.32 -2.70 -2.63
C ASN A 12 4.91 -2.27 -3.96
N ILE A 13 5.93 -1.43 -3.91
CA ILE A 13 6.87 -1.28 -5.01
C ILE A 13 7.72 -2.56 -4.99
N PRO A 14 7.64 -3.44 -5.99
CA PRO A 14 8.45 -4.65 -6.01
C PRO A 14 9.92 -4.26 -6.15
N MET A 15 10.63 -4.07 -5.04
CA MET A 15 12.08 -3.81 -5.01
C MET A 15 12.89 -4.97 -5.60
N LYS A 16 12.28 -6.14 -5.77
CA LYS A 16 12.89 -7.29 -6.46
C LYS A 16 13.56 -6.93 -7.77
N HIS A 17 12.99 -6.01 -8.53
CA HIS A 17 13.51 -5.64 -9.83
C HIS A 17 14.53 -4.49 -9.78
N ILE A 18 14.66 -3.79 -8.65
CA ILE A 18 15.64 -2.70 -8.51
C ILE A 18 17.03 -3.26 -8.16
N PHE A 19 17.12 -4.37 -7.43
CA PHE A 19 18.39 -4.94 -6.95
C PHE A 19 18.81 -6.25 -7.64
N GLY A 20 17.92 -6.96 -8.31
CA GLY A 20 18.22 -8.24 -8.95
C GLY A 20 19.26 -8.19 -10.09
N TRP A 21 19.54 -7.00 -10.63
CA TRP A 21 20.47 -6.82 -11.75
C TRP A 21 21.93 -6.58 -11.32
N LEU A 22 22.15 -6.26 -10.04
CA LEU A 22 23.50 -5.96 -9.54
C LEU A 22 24.30 -7.20 -9.14
N PHE A 23 23.72 -8.41 -9.10
CA PHE A 23 24.37 -9.61 -8.57
C PHE A 23 24.29 -10.87 -9.44
N THR A 24 23.78 -10.83 -10.67
CA THR A 24 23.91 -11.96 -11.58
C THR A 24 25.22 -11.83 -12.36
N GLY A 25 26.25 -12.54 -11.89
CA GLY A 25 27.50 -12.70 -12.59
C GLY A 25 27.26 -13.27 -14.00
N ALA A 26 27.76 -12.60 -15.02
CA ALA A 26 27.76 -13.07 -16.39
C ALA A 26 28.59 -14.37 -16.50
N ASP A 27 27.99 -15.41 -17.08
CA ASP A 27 28.69 -16.65 -17.41
C ASP A 27 29.77 -16.34 -18.49
N PRO A 28 31.06 -16.60 -18.27
CA PRO A 28 32.13 -16.18 -19.18
C PRO A 28 32.22 -17.01 -20.46
N ARG A 29 31.27 -17.89 -20.77
CA ARG A 29 31.34 -18.84 -21.89
C ARG A 29 30.73 -18.38 -23.21
N PHE A 30 30.21 -17.12 -23.32
CA PHE A 30 29.65 -16.56 -24.56
C PHE A 30 30.34 -15.27 -25.00
N ALA A 31 31.64 -15.28 -25.16
CA ALA A 31 32.36 -14.20 -25.80
C ALA A 31 32.72 -14.59 -27.26
N SER A 32 31.82 -14.32 -28.19
CA SER A 32 32.17 -14.25 -29.61
C SER A 32 32.70 -12.83 -29.91
N PRO A 33 33.79 -12.65 -30.69
CA PRO A 33 34.30 -11.32 -31.01
C PRO A 33 33.32 -10.61 -31.95
N MET A 34 32.79 -9.47 -31.44
CA MET A 34 31.88 -8.60 -32.23
C MET A 34 32.68 -7.85 -33.31
N ALA A 35 32.13 -7.83 -34.52
CA ALA A 35 32.70 -7.10 -35.66
C ALA A 35 32.77 -5.59 -35.40
N PRO A 36 33.83 -4.89 -35.84
CA PRO A 36 34.07 -3.47 -35.50
C PRO A 36 33.03 -2.46 -36.03
N SER A 37 32.13 -2.86 -36.88
CA SER A 37 31.07 -2.03 -37.47
C SER A 37 29.90 -1.71 -36.51
N HIS A 38 29.76 -2.43 -35.38
CA HIS A 38 28.67 -2.26 -34.43
C HIS A 38 29.07 -1.45 -33.18
N LEU A 39 30.34 -1.11 -33.03
CA LEU A 39 30.87 -0.39 -31.86
C LEU A 39 30.22 1.00 -31.63
N PRO A 40 30.01 1.87 -32.64
CA PRO A 40 29.36 3.16 -32.44
C PRO A 40 27.90 3.04 -32.06
N VAL A 41 27.19 2.06 -32.60
CA VAL A 41 25.79 1.78 -32.23
C VAL A 41 25.71 1.30 -30.77
N LEU A 42 26.60 0.39 -30.37
CA LEU A 42 26.69 -0.11 -29.02
C LEU A 42 27.01 1.01 -28.03
N LEU A 43 27.98 1.87 -28.35
CA LEU A 43 28.33 3.05 -27.55
C LEU A 43 27.18 4.05 -27.45
N SER A 44 26.41 4.27 -28.50
CA SER A 44 25.22 5.13 -28.48
C SER A 44 24.12 4.52 -27.62
N ILE A 45 23.88 3.23 -27.69
CA ILE A 45 22.91 2.53 -26.83
C ILE A 45 23.35 2.60 -25.36
N VAL A 46 24.63 2.32 -25.08
CA VAL A 46 25.18 2.44 -23.73
C VAL A 46 25.08 3.88 -23.21
N PHE A 47 25.37 4.89 -24.04
CA PHE A 47 25.25 6.29 -23.68
C PHE A 47 23.80 6.70 -23.38
N VAL A 48 22.83 6.26 -24.19
CA VAL A 48 21.40 6.50 -23.96
C VAL A 48 20.91 5.79 -22.70
N VAL A 49 21.38 4.55 -22.47
CA VAL A 49 21.05 3.78 -21.26
C VAL A 49 21.69 4.44 -20.02
N VAL A 50 22.93 4.91 -20.11
CA VAL A 50 23.61 5.63 -19.01
C VAL A 50 22.93 6.96 -18.73
N ILE A 51 22.57 7.74 -19.76
CA ILE A 51 21.81 8.99 -19.60
C ILE A 51 20.43 8.70 -19.02
N GLY A 52 19.70 7.73 -19.55
CA GLY A 52 18.43 7.28 -18.99
C GLY A 52 18.56 6.80 -17.54
N ALA A 53 19.61 6.08 -17.21
CA ALA A 53 19.93 5.63 -15.86
C ALA A 53 20.31 6.82 -14.95
N VAL A 54 21.03 7.82 -15.42
CA VAL A 54 21.38 9.03 -14.66
C VAL A 54 20.14 9.86 -14.37
N PHE A 55 19.23 10.06 -15.32
CA PHE A 55 18.01 10.84 -15.11
C PHE A 55 16.95 10.08 -14.28
N SER A 56 16.80 8.77 -14.47
CA SER A 56 15.96 7.91 -13.62
C SER A 56 16.66 7.54 -12.31
N GLY A 57 17.99 7.43 -12.33
CA GLY A 57 18.84 7.04 -11.23
C GLY A 57 18.85 8.04 -10.07
N CYS A 58 18.70 9.33 -10.36
CA CYS A 58 18.70 10.33 -9.30
C CYS A 58 17.51 10.18 -8.33
N TYR A 59 16.31 9.82 -8.83
CA TYR A 59 15.16 9.54 -7.99
C TYR A 59 15.35 8.21 -7.23
N THR A 60 15.64 7.12 -7.93
CA THR A 60 15.75 5.77 -7.33
C THR A 60 16.90 5.70 -6.33
N ILE A 61 18.07 6.26 -6.66
CA ILE A 61 19.22 6.34 -5.77
C ILE A 61 18.86 7.15 -4.52
N ARG A 62 18.21 8.29 -4.67
CA ARG A 62 17.80 9.14 -3.55
C ARG A 62 16.79 8.43 -2.64
N GLN A 63 15.78 7.74 -3.20
CA GLN A 63 14.85 6.97 -2.40
C GLN A 63 15.56 5.82 -1.68
N GLY A 64 16.40 5.08 -2.39
CA GLY A 64 17.18 3.97 -1.83
C GLY A 64 18.12 4.42 -0.71
N THR A 65 18.87 5.51 -0.89
CA THR A 65 19.77 6.02 0.16
C THR A 65 19.03 6.52 1.40
N THR A 66 17.86 7.16 1.21
CA THR A 66 17.02 7.57 2.35
C THR A 66 16.51 6.36 3.14
N PHE A 67 16.02 5.34 2.44
CA PHE A 67 15.56 4.11 3.09
C PHE A 67 16.69 3.35 3.80
N LEU A 68 17.85 3.20 3.15
CA LEU A 68 19.04 2.63 3.79
C LEU A 68 19.47 3.43 5.02
N GLY A 69 19.32 4.76 4.99
CA GLY A 69 19.52 5.63 6.14
C GLY A 69 18.59 5.31 7.32
N TYR A 70 17.34 4.89 7.07
CA TYR A 70 16.45 4.41 8.14
C TYR A 70 16.93 3.06 8.68
N LEU A 71 17.26 2.11 7.81
CA LEU A 71 17.76 0.80 8.23
C LEU A 71 19.06 0.88 9.04
N ASN A 72 19.95 1.81 8.70
CA ASN A 72 21.21 2.01 9.42
C ASN A 72 21.01 2.61 10.82
N ARG A 73 19.94 3.38 11.04
CA ARG A 73 19.58 3.94 12.36
C ARG A 73 18.69 3.02 13.18
N ALA A 74 18.28 1.89 12.62
CA ALA A 74 17.41 0.96 13.30
C ALA A 74 18.19 0.24 14.42
N ILE A 75 17.66 0.30 15.64
CA ILE A 75 18.13 -0.45 16.80
C ILE A 75 17.40 -1.79 16.93
N PRO A 76 17.94 -2.80 17.61
CA PRO A 76 17.17 -3.98 18.00
C PRO A 76 15.89 -3.57 18.75
N LEU A 77 14.76 -4.21 18.45
CA LEU A 77 13.50 -3.88 19.12
C LEU A 77 13.57 -4.10 20.64
N GLU A 78 14.26 -5.15 21.08
CA GLU A 78 14.47 -5.48 22.49
C GLU A 78 15.24 -4.39 23.24
N GLU A 79 16.18 -3.72 22.55
CA GLU A 79 16.97 -2.62 23.12
C GLU A 79 16.07 -1.44 23.53
N LEU A 80 14.95 -1.23 22.81
CA LEU A 80 13.99 -0.17 23.16
C LEU A 80 13.41 -0.36 24.56
N ALA A 81 13.16 -1.60 24.99
CA ALA A 81 12.60 -1.93 26.29
C ALA A 81 13.67 -2.07 27.41
N SER A 82 14.93 -2.28 27.04
CA SER A 82 16.04 -2.54 27.99
C SER A 82 17.01 -1.40 28.18
N ARG A 83 16.94 -0.33 27.35
CA ARG A 83 17.84 0.82 27.43
C ARG A 83 17.59 1.62 28.73
N GLU A 84 18.61 2.35 29.17
CA GLU A 84 18.48 3.31 30.29
C GLU A 84 17.42 4.37 29.93
N GLY A 85 16.45 4.58 30.84
CA GLY A 85 15.32 5.48 30.62
C GLY A 85 14.18 4.91 29.77
N ALA A 86 14.15 3.60 29.51
CA ALA A 86 13.00 2.95 28.87
C ALA A 86 11.72 3.19 29.69
N THR A 87 10.66 3.60 29.05
CA THR A 87 9.37 3.84 29.66
C THR A 87 8.52 2.56 29.70
N GLU A 88 7.48 2.53 30.55
CA GLU A 88 6.51 1.44 30.52
C GLU A 88 5.81 1.31 29.15
N GLU A 89 5.63 2.42 28.47
CA GLU A 89 5.08 2.47 27.10
C GLU A 89 6.03 1.81 26.09
N ASP A 90 7.35 2.03 26.22
CA ASP A 90 8.36 1.34 25.40
C ASP A 90 8.27 -0.17 25.59
N ILE A 91 8.21 -0.63 26.84
CA ILE A 91 8.11 -2.04 27.19
C ILE A 91 6.80 -2.66 26.67
N ALA A 92 5.68 -1.97 26.87
CA ALA A 92 4.38 -2.41 26.38
C ALA A 92 4.37 -2.51 24.85
N PHE A 93 4.92 -1.54 24.15
CA PHE A 93 4.99 -1.54 22.69
C PHE A 93 5.82 -2.71 22.15
N VAL A 94 7.00 -2.97 22.73
CA VAL A 94 7.83 -4.13 22.35
C VAL A 94 7.05 -5.43 22.52
N ARG A 95 6.37 -5.59 23.69
CA ARG A 95 5.56 -6.78 23.97
C ARG A 95 4.42 -6.95 22.97
N ARG A 96 3.74 -5.87 22.59
CA ARG A 96 2.67 -5.90 21.58
C ARG A 96 3.19 -6.46 20.26
N VAL A 97 4.30 -5.90 19.75
CA VAL A 97 4.89 -6.34 18.49
C VAL A 97 5.34 -7.81 18.56
N GLU A 98 5.96 -8.23 19.64
CA GLU A 98 6.42 -9.61 19.81
C GLU A 98 5.27 -10.61 19.90
N ASN A 99 4.19 -10.29 20.59
CA ASN A 99 2.99 -11.13 20.65
C ASN A 99 2.37 -11.32 19.27
N ILE A 100 2.25 -10.25 18.48
CA ILE A 100 1.73 -10.32 17.11
C ILE A 100 2.66 -11.18 16.23
N ARG A 101 3.96 -10.97 16.32
CA ARG A 101 4.94 -11.77 15.58
C ARG A 101 4.87 -13.24 15.95
N HIS A 102 4.81 -13.54 17.26
CA HIS A 102 4.68 -14.91 17.75
C HIS A 102 3.40 -15.59 17.20
N PHE A 103 2.28 -14.89 17.21
CA PHE A 103 1.03 -15.38 16.63
C PHE A 103 1.16 -15.61 15.12
N ALA A 104 1.71 -14.66 14.38
CA ALA A 104 1.87 -14.74 12.94
C ALA A 104 2.75 -15.93 12.50
N PHE A 105 3.84 -16.21 13.22
CA PHE A 105 4.76 -17.28 12.85
C PHE A 105 4.32 -18.65 13.36
N ASN A 106 3.88 -18.74 14.62
CA ASN A 106 3.65 -20.03 15.26
C ASN A 106 2.22 -20.53 15.10
N TYR A 107 1.25 -19.64 14.90
CA TYR A 107 -0.13 -20.02 14.69
C TYR A 107 -0.55 -19.90 13.23
N LEU A 108 -0.35 -18.75 12.60
CA LEU A 108 -0.70 -18.55 11.18
C LEU A 108 0.28 -19.21 10.22
N GLY A 109 1.49 -19.51 10.66
CA GLY A 109 2.52 -20.13 9.84
C GLY A 109 3.09 -19.19 8.76
N LEU A 110 3.09 -17.88 8.95
CA LEU A 110 3.66 -16.91 8.03
C LEU A 110 5.19 -16.94 8.02
N ASP A 111 5.81 -16.50 6.92
CA ASP A 111 7.26 -16.34 6.78
C ASP A 111 7.71 -14.93 7.21
N GLY A 112 9.03 -14.68 7.15
CA GLY A 112 9.54 -13.35 7.47
C GLY A 112 9.92 -13.16 8.95
N TYR A 113 10.31 -14.24 9.66
CA TYR A 113 10.64 -14.24 11.09
C TYR A 113 11.67 -13.18 11.51
N ARG A 114 12.44 -12.62 10.57
CA ARG A 114 13.43 -11.54 10.81
C ARG A 114 12.82 -10.13 10.72
N ASN A 115 11.60 -9.99 10.21
CA ASN A 115 10.90 -8.72 10.11
C ASN A 115 10.38 -8.28 11.48
N TYR A 116 10.27 -6.98 11.67
CA TYR A 116 9.78 -6.35 12.90
C TYR A 116 10.59 -6.67 14.16
N THR A 117 11.90 -7.01 13.99
CA THR A 117 12.87 -7.21 15.08
C THR A 117 13.71 -5.98 15.34
N ARG A 118 13.50 -4.90 14.58
CA ARG A 118 14.24 -3.64 14.71
C ARG A 118 13.27 -2.47 14.81
N TYR A 119 13.69 -1.41 15.46
CA TYR A 119 12.92 -0.19 15.67
C TYR A 119 13.61 1.01 15.05
N VAL A 120 12.83 1.89 14.41
CA VAL A 120 13.27 3.16 13.84
C VAL A 120 12.40 4.29 14.38
N ALA A 121 13.02 5.27 15.03
CA ALA A 121 12.35 6.52 15.38
C ALA A 121 12.22 7.41 14.13
N LEU A 122 11.01 7.89 13.85
CA LEU A 122 10.72 8.90 12.85
C LEU A 122 10.04 10.11 13.52
N ASP A 123 10.26 11.29 12.97
CA ASP A 123 9.69 12.56 13.39
C ASP A 123 8.30 12.85 12.79
N ARG A 124 7.67 11.82 12.26
CA ARG A 124 6.38 11.89 11.55
C ARG A 124 5.60 10.57 11.71
N ASN A 125 4.30 10.63 11.43
CA ASN A 125 3.38 9.49 11.58
C ASN A 125 3.16 8.68 10.28
N PHE A 126 4.09 8.75 9.33
CA PHE A 126 4.08 7.96 8.10
C PHE A 126 5.50 7.66 7.63
N LEU A 127 5.69 6.58 6.90
CA LEU A 127 6.98 6.16 6.36
C LEU A 127 7.34 6.89 5.08
N ALA A 128 6.41 6.94 4.14
CA ALA A 128 6.59 7.57 2.84
C ALA A 128 5.33 8.35 2.42
N ALA A 129 5.53 9.36 1.61
CA ALA A 129 4.45 10.08 0.94
C ALA A 129 4.26 9.52 -0.48
N VAL A 130 3.02 9.22 -0.85
CA VAL A 130 2.65 8.74 -2.18
C VAL A 130 1.86 9.82 -2.89
N VAL A 131 2.31 10.16 -4.10
CA VAL A 131 1.65 11.12 -5.00
C VAL A 131 0.85 10.36 -6.03
N SER A 132 -0.45 10.60 -6.10
CA SER A 132 -1.36 10.17 -7.15
C SER A 132 -1.83 11.40 -7.92
N ALA A 133 -2.15 11.25 -9.20
CA ALA A 133 -2.67 12.34 -10.02
C ALA A 133 -3.61 11.83 -11.11
N SER A 134 -4.57 12.66 -11.49
CA SER A 134 -5.51 12.41 -12.58
C SER A 134 -5.80 13.70 -13.36
N ALA A 135 -6.42 13.57 -14.52
CA ALA A 135 -6.94 14.72 -15.23
C ALA A 135 -7.95 15.48 -14.37
N ALA A 136 -8.00 16.80 -14.48
CA ALA A 136 -8.92 17.62 -13.69
C ALA A 136 -10.37 17.56 -14.20
N ASP A 137 -10.56 17.16 -15.45
CA ASP A 137 -11.81 17.09 -16.20
C ASP A 137 -12.24 15.67 -16.56
N SER A 138 -11.55 14.67 -16.02
CA SER A 138 -11.89 13.24 -16.14
C SER A 138 -11.22 12.44 -15.04
N PHE A 139 -11.58 11.16 -14.90
CA PHE A 139 -10.86 10.23 -14.05
C PHE A 139 -9.69 9.54 -14.77
N ASP A 140 -9.13 10.15 -15.83
CA ASP A 140 -7.95 9.63 -16.51
C ASP A 140 -6.73 9.74 -15.62
N ARG A 141 -6.26 8.59 -15.19
CA ARG A 141 -5.16 8.48 -14.23
C ARG A 141 -3.84 8.81 -14.87
N HIS A 142 -3.03 9.65 -14.19
CA HIS A 142 -1.65 9.88 -14.56
C HIS A 142 -0.78 8.70 -14.14
N TYR A 143 0.13 8.27 -15.05
CA TYR A 143 1.07 7.20 -14.82
C TYR A 143 2.50 7.71 -14.90
N TRP A 144 3.34 7.21 -13.99
CA TRP A 144 4.78 7.35 -14.06
C TRP A 144 5.37 6.10 -14.66
N TRP A 145 6.39 6.27 -15.48
CA TRP A 145 7.14 5.15 -16.01
C TRP A 145 8.46 4.99 -15.25
N PHE A 146 8.76 3.74 -14.88
CA PHE A 146 9.99 3.37 -14.19
C PHE A 146 10.67 2.25 -14.96
N PRO A 147 12.03 2.28 -15.14
CA PRO A 147 12.75 1.30 -15.97
C PRO A 147 12.55 -0.16 -15.58
N VAL A 148 12.26 -0.44 -14.30
CA VAL A 148 12.20 -1.80 -13.75
C VAL A 148 10.76 -2.26 -13.52
N VAL A 149 9.91 -1.38 -12.95
CA VAL A 149 8.52 -1.73 -12.58
C VAL A 149 7.49 -1.29 -13.62
N GLY A 150 7.93 -0.59 -14.69
CA GLY A 150 7.04 -0.15 -15.76
C GLY A 150 6.15 1.03 -15.37
N ARG A 151 4.89 1.01 -15.81
CA ARG A 151 3.90 2.05 -15.55
C ARG A 151 3.28 1.87 -14.17
N MET A 152 3.36 2.93 -13.35
CA MET A 152 2.78 2.96 -12.00
C MET A 152 1.80 4.14 -11.88
N PRO A 153 0.62 3.95 -11.26
CA PRO A 153 -0.39 5.00 -11.10
C PRO A 153 -0.07 5.96 -9.94
N TYR A 154 1.10 5.82 -9.33
CA TYR A 154 1.55 6.66 -8.22
C TYR A 154 3.08 6.73 -8.17
N LYS A 155 3.60 7.70 -7.41
CA LYS A 155 5.02 7.89 -7.15
C LYS A 155 5.28 8.11 -5.68
N GLY A 156 6.13 7.25 -5.07
CA GLY A 156 6.45 7.28 -3.65
C GLY A 156 7.68 8.15 -3.32
N PHE A 157 7.69 8.78 -2.16
CA PHE A 157 8.78 9.62 -1.67
C PHE A 157 9.00 9.40 -0.18
N PHE A 158 10.22 9.02 0.21
CA PHE A 158 10.62 9.01 1.61
C PHE A 158 10.85 10.40 2.21
N ASN A 159 10.91 11.44 1.36
CA ASN A 159 11.02 12.83 1.75
C ASN A 159 9.80 13.60 1.25
N ILE A 160 9.06 14.22 2.17
CA ILE A 160 7.82 14.96 1.87
C ILE A 160 8.04 16.12 0.89
N ASP A 161 9.20 16.78 0.94
CA ASP A 161 9.51 17.89 0.01
C ASP A 161 9.64 17.41 -1.44
N GLY A 162 10.06 16.15 -1.63
CA GLY A 162 10.05 15.52 -2.95
C GLY A 162 8.64 15.33 -3.48
N ALA A 163 7.71 14.90 -2.62
CA ALA A 163 6.30 14.74 -2.96
C ALA A 163 5.64 16.10 -3.26
N ARG A 164 5.93 17.14 -2.45
CA ARG A 164 5.43 18.51 -2.67
C ARG A 164 5.88 19.09 -4.01
N ARG A 165 7.17 18.97 -4.35
CA ARG A 165 7.68 19.42 -5.65
C ARG A 165 7.05 18.67 -6.83
N GLU A 166 6.80 17.37 -6.67
CA GLU A 166 6.13 16.57 -7.71
C GLU A 166 4.68 17.02 -7.86
N ARG A 167 3.97 17.27 -6.75
CA ARG A 167 2.62 17.85 -6.73
C ARG A 167 2.58 19.15 -7.51
N GLU A 168 3.40 20.14 -7.14
CA GLU A 168 3.47 21.44 -7.82
C GLU A 168 3.75 21.31 -9.33
N ARG A 169 4.63 20.35 -9.71
CA ARG A 169 4.94 20.10 -11.12
C ARG A 169 3.72 19.61 -11.90
N LEU A 170 2.90 18.75 -11.29
CA LEU A 170 1.72 18.15 -11.92
C LEU A 170 0.54 19.14 -11.93
N GLU A 171 0.35 19.88 -10.85
CA GLU A 171 -0.67 20.96 -10.76
C GLU A 171 -0.42 22.04 -11.83
N ARG A 172 0.84 22.45 -12.07
CA ARG A 172 1.17 23.37 -13.19
C ARG A 172 0.84 22.81 -14.58
N ARG A 173 0.65 21.50 -14.70
CA ARG A 173 0.19 20.83 -15.94
C ARG A 173 -1.34 20.71 -16.00
N GLY A 174 -2.07 21.25 -15.03
CA GLY A 174 -3.53 21.21 -14.95
C GLY A 174 -4.09 19.86 -14.52
N LEU A 175 -3.30 19.07 -13.76
CA LEU A 175 -3.75 17.80 -13.16
C LEU A 175 -4.20 18.03 -11.73
N ASP A 176 -5.18 17.30 -11.31
CA ASP A 176 -5.52 17.10 -9.91
C ASP A 176 -4.48 16.18 -9.27
N VAL A 177 -4.03 16.53 -8.06
CA VAL A 177 -2.97 15.79 -7.37
C VAL A 177 -3.35 15.53 -5.93
N TRP A 178 -3.12 14.31 -5.48
CA TRP A 178 -3.30 13.91 -4.10
C TRP A 178 -2.03 13.35 -3.48
N ILE A 179 -1.68 13.81 -2.27
CA ILE A 179 -0.57 13.25 -1.49
C ILE A 179 -1.15 12.56 -0.26
N ARG A 180 -0.79 11.30 -0.08
CA ARG A 180 -1.13 10.55 1.13
C ARG A 180 0.11 9.97 1.79
N GLY A 181 0.09 9.85 3.11
CA GLY A 181 1.08 9.08 3.85
C GLY A 181 0.79 7.58 3.75
N VAL A 182 1.85 6.77 3.66
CA VAL A 182 1.77 5.32 3.82
C VAL A 182 2.55 4.89 5.04
N GLY A 183 1.94 4.04 5.87
CA GLY A 183 2.50 3.64 7.16
C GLY A 183 3.56 2.55 7.04
N ALA A 184 3.43 1.67 6.07
CA ALA A 184 4.37 0.57 5.87
C ALA A 184 4.49 0.21 4.39
N PHE A 185 5.49 -0.55 4.06
CA PHE A 185 5.61 -1.36 2.86
C PHE A 185 6.50 -2.57 3.17
N SER A 186 6.22 -3.69 2.55
CA SER A 186 7.08 -4.86 2.66
C SER A 186 8.22 -4.79 1.67
N THR A 187 9.42 -5.13 2.13
CA THR A 187 10.55 -5.41 1.25
C THR A 187 10.50 -6.81 0.66
N LEU A 188 9.36 -7.52 0.81
CA LEU A 188 9.16 -8.90 0.36
C LEU A 188 10.20 -9.88 0.96
N GLY A 189 10.65 -9.62 2.19
CA GLY A 189 11.65 -10.41 2.89
C GLY A 189 13.11 -10.19 2.43
N TRP A 190 13.38 -9.18 1.56
CA TRP A 190 14.74 -8.85 1.16
C TRP A 190 15.54 -8.15 2.25
N PHE A 191 14.87 -7.31 3.03
CA PHE A 191 15.45 -6.65 4.19
C PHE A 191 14.66 -7.06 5.43
N ARG A 192 15.21 -6.72 6.59
CA ARG A 192 14.51 -6.85 7.88
C ARG A 192 13.66 -5.60 8.04
N ASP A 193 12.38 -5.69 7.68
CA ASP A 193 11.46 -4.56 7.81
C ASP A 193 11.33 -4.17 9.29
N PRO A 194 11.61 -2.90 9.66
CA PRO A 194 11.55 -2.45 11.05
C PRO A 194 10.13 -2.06 11.45
N VAL A 195 9.88 -1.97 12.76
CA VAL A 195 8.77 -1.20 13.31
C VAL A 195 9.17 0.28 13.40
N PHE A 196 8.22 1.17 13.21
CA PHE A 196 8.43 2.61 13.27
C PHE A 196 7.78 3.22 14.52
N SER A 197 8.32 4.36 15.00
CA SER A 197 7.84 5.01 16.23
C SER A 197 6.34 5.31 16.25
N PHE A 198 5.78 5.70 15.11
CA PHE A 198 4.36 6.04 15.00
C PHE A 198 3.42 4.81 15.06
N PHE A 199 3.94 3.57 14.98
CA PHE A 199 3.14 2.35 15.21
C PHE A 199 2.63 2.26 16.67
N ARG A 200 3.21 3.00 17.59
CA ARG A 200 2.74 3.09 19.00
C ARG A 200 1.32 3.63 19.10
N GLU A 201 0.96 4.55 18.21
CA GLU A 201 -0.37 5.17 18.15
C GLU A 201 -1.45 4.24 17.62
N TYR A 202 -1.06 3.05 17.10
CA TYR A 202 -1.98 2.08 16.53
C TYR A 202 -2.67 1.29 17.65
N SER A 203 -4.00 1.06 17.50
CA SER A 203 -4.69 0.09 18.35
C SER A 203 -4.09 -1.30 18.17
N GLU A 204 -4.41 -2.23 19.07
CA GLU A 204 -3.97 -3.63 18.94
C GLU A 204 -4.38 -4.23 17.59
N ARG A 205 -5.64 -4.04 17.19
CA ARG A 205 -6.16 -4.49 15.90
C ARG A 205 -5.38 -3.90 14.74
N GLN A 206 -5.17 -2.58 14.73
CA GLN A 206 -4.47 -1.90 13.64
C GLN A 206 -3.01 -2.34 13.51
N LEU A 207 -2.34 -2.57 14.64
CA LEU A 207 -0.95 -3.03 14.64
C LEU A 207 -0.86 -4.49 14.18
N ALA A 208 -1.78 -5.35 14.64
CA ALA A 208 -1.84 -6.74 14.24
C ALA A 208 -2.17 -6.88 12.75
N ASP A 209 -3.20 -6.18 12.26
CA ASP A 209 -3.56 -6.14 10.85
C ASP A 209 -2.38 -5.73 9.98
N LEU A 210 -1.71 -4.62 10.31
CA LEU A 210 -0.55 -4.13 9.57
C LEU A 210 0.58 -5.17 9.51
N ILE A 211 1.00 -5.69 10.66
CA ILE A 211 2.13 -6.63 10.72
C ILE A 211 1.79 -7.93 9.99
N ILE A 212 0.60 -8.48 10.18
CA ILE A 212 0.17 -9.71 9.51
C ILE A 212 0.08 -9.49 8.01
N HIS A 213 -0.54 -8.40 7.55
CA HIS A 213 -0.63 -8.02 6.13
C HIS A 213 0.74 -8.02 5.45
N GLU A 214 1.71 -7.34 6.03
CA GLU A 214 3.06 -7.25 5.46
C GLU A 214 3.81 -8.61 5.51
N LEU A 215 3.55 -9.43 6.51
CA LEU A 215 4.10 -10.79 6.58
C LEU A 215 3.47 -11.73 5.54
N VAL A 216 2.22 -11.50 5.14
CA VAL A 216 1.61 -12.22 4.00
C VAL A 216 2.40 -11.95 2.72
N HIS A 217 2.82 -10.73 2.47
CA HIS A 217 3.66 -10.41 1.31
C HIS A 217 5.05 -11.10 1.34
N ALA A 218 5.60 -11.31 2.53
CA ALA A 218 6.83 -12.10 2.68
C ALA A 218 6.60 -13.60 2.47
N THR A 219 5.35 -14.07 2.63
CA THR A 219 4.96 -15.48 2.56
C THR A 219 4.46 -15.86 1.16
N VAL A 220 3.59 -15.05 0.56
CA VAL A 220 2.95 -15.28 -0.73
C VAL A 220 3.10 -14.05 -1.61
N TRP A 221 3.78 -14.19 -2.73
CA TRP A 221 3.92 -13.13 -3.72
C TRP A 221 3.86 -13.67 -5.13
N LEU A 222 2.83 -13.28 -5.87
CA LEU A 222 2.65 -13.62 -7.27
C LEU A 222 3.10 -12.46 -8.17
N ASN A 223 4.13 -12.67 -8.97
CA ASN A 223 4.63 -11.65 -9.91
C ASN A 223 3.55 -11.26 -10.93
N ASN A 224 3.41 -9.96 -11.20
CA ASN A 224 2.41 -9.38 -12.11
C ASN A 224 0.94 -9.51 -11.67
N HIS A 225 0.68 -9.92 -10.43
CA HIS A 225 -0.66 -10.02 -9.84
C HIS A 225 -0.77 -9.16 -8.59
N ALA A 226 -0.31 -7.89 -8.68
CA ALA A 226 -0.25 -6.98 -7.55
C ALA A 226 -1.60 -6.84 -6.82
N GLN A 227 -2.69 -6.73 -7.57
CA GLN A 227 -4.04 -6.63 -7.03
C GLN A 227 -4.43 -7.87 -6.20
N PHE A 228 -4.21 -9.07 -6.73
CA PHE A 228 -4.45 -10.31 -5.99
C PHE A 228 -3.61 -10.39 -4.72
N ASN A 229 -2.32 -10.01 -4.77
CA ASN A 229 -1.44 -10.02 -3.60
C ASN A 229 -1.94 -9.07 -2.52
N GLU A 230 -2.34 -7.85 -2.88
CA GLU A 230 -2.85 -6.85 -1.94
C GLU A 230 -4.15 -7.30 -1.28
N GLN A 231 -5.08 -7.85 -2.06
CA GLN A 231 -6.39 -8.31 -1.57
C GLN A 231 -6.25 -9.52 -0.65
N LEU A 232 -5.39 -10.48 -1.01
CA LEU A 232 -5.08 -11.62 -0.17
C LEU A 232 -4.47 -11.16 1.16
N ALA A 233 -3.49 -10.24 1.11
CA ALA A 233 -2.83 -9.70 2.30
C ALA A 233 -3.81 -8.90 3.17
N GLN A 234 -4.68 -8.09 2.55
CA GLN A 234 -5.73 -7.35 3.25
C GLN A 234 -6.70 -8.29 3.97
N PHE A 235 -7.18 -9.33 3.28
CA PHE A 235 -8.11 -10.30 3.87
C PHE A 235 -7.46 -11.03 5.06
N ILE A 236 -6.24 -11.57 4.87
CA ILE A 236 -5.54 -12.32 5.91
C ILE A 236 -5.12 -11.39 7.06
N GLY A 237 -4.75 -10.13 6.79
CA GLY A 237 -4.43 -9.13 7.80
C GLY A 237 -5.60 -8.86 8.73
N VAL A 238 -6.76 -8.55 8.17
CA VAL A 238 -8.00 -8.25 8.92
C VAL A 238 -8.48 -9.45 9.71
N GLU A 239 -8.57 -10.63 9.08
CA GLU A 239 -9.03 -11.85 9.73
C GLU A 239 -8.02 -12.36 10.77
N GLY A 240 -6.72 -12.27 10.46
CA GLY A 240 -5.64 -12.61 11.38
C GLY A 240 -5.61 -11.72 12.61
N ALA A 241 -5.82 -10.41 12.45
CA ALA A 241 -5.92 -9.49 13.57
C ALA A 241 -7.12 -9.84 14.48
N ARG A 242 -8.28 -10.17 13.90
CA ARG A 242 -9.46 -10.60 14.65
C ARG A 242 -9.13 -11.85 15.51
N GLN A 243 -8.54 -12.89 14.89
CA GLN A 243 -8.18 -14.12 15.61
C GLN A 243 -7.06 -13.90 16.63
N PHE A 244 -6.13 -12.98 16.37
CA PHE A 244 -5.12 -12.57 17.34
C PHE A 244 -5.75 -12.00 18.61
N LEU A 245 -6.65 -11.01 18.47
CA LEU A 245 -7.32 -10.36 19.60
C LEU A 245 -8.15 -11.37 20.41
N GLU A 246 -8.94 -12.20 19.73
CA GLU A 246 -9.72 -13.27 20.36
C GLU A 246 -8.82 -14.21 21.18
N ARG A 247 -7.72 -14.67 20.61
CA ARG A 247 -6.78 -15.58 21.27
C ARG A 247 -6.05 -14.96 22.46
N MET A 248 -5.76 -13.65 22.36
CA MET A 248 -5.14 -12.90 23.46
C MET A 248 -6.12 -12.49 24.55
N GLY A 249 -7.42 -12.76 24.38
CA GLY A 249 -8.47 -12.32 25.29
C GLY A 249 -8.61 -10.81 25.36
N ILE A 250 -8.20 -10.10 24.29
CA ILE A 250 -8.33 -8.66 24.18
C ILE A 250 -9.76 -8.39 23.71
N ALA A 251 -10.58 -7.91 24.65
CA ALA A 251 -11.93 -7.52 24.31
C ALA A 251 -11.88 -6.31 23.35
N GLU A 252 -12.55 -6.45 22.24
CA GLU A 252 -12.92 -5.28 21.43
C GLU A 252 -14.31 -4.86 21.88
N ASP A 253 -14.58 -3.58 21.76
CA ASP A 253 -15.95 -3.12 21.79
C ASP A 253 -16.57 -3.50 20.44
N ASP A 254 -17.23 -4.65 20.40
CA ASP A 254 -17.87 -5.18 19.20
C ASP A 254 -18.89 -4.18 18.64
N GLU A 255 -19.52 -3.40 19.52
CA GLU A 255 -20.47 -2.37 19.13
C GLU A 255 -19.75 -1.17 18.49
N GLU A 256 -18.63 -0.73 19.07
CA GLU A 256 -17.83 0.35 18.49
C GLU A 256 -17.24 -0.06 17.14
N GLU A 257 -16.74 -1.29 17.00
CA GLU A 257 -16.21 -1.78 15.71
C GLU A 257 -17.33 -1.97 14.67
N ALA A 258 -18.51 -2.40 15.10
CA ALA A 258 -19.69 -2.46 14.22
C ALA A 258 -20.08 -1.07 13.72
N ARG A 259 -20.09 -0.06 14.61
CA ARG A 259 -20.32 1.34 14.27
C ARG A 259 -19.28 1.86 13.28
N ARG A 260 -18.00 1.63 13.53
CA ARG A 260 -16.90 2.03 12.62
C ARG A 260 -17.02 1.35 11.25
N ARG A 261 -17.45 0.10 11.22
CA ARG A 261 -17.67 -0.63 9.96
C ARG A 261 -18.86 -0.06 9.19
N ALA A 262 -19.96 0.25 9.90
CA ALA A 262 -21.12 0.91 9.31
C ALA A 262 -20.72 2.27 8.73
N ASP A 263 -19.96 3.07 9.48
CA ASP A 263 -19.46 4.38 9.02
C ASP A 263 -18.59 4.25 7.77
N ARG A 264 -17.69 3.26 7.71
CA ARG A 264 -16.89 2.99 6.50
C ARG A 264 -17.75 2.68 5.29
N THR A 265 -18.77 1.85 5.47
CA THR A 265 -19.69 1.48 4.39
C THR A 265 -20.49 2.70 3.91
N THR A 266 -21.00 3.49 4.84
CA THR A 266 -21.74 4.73 4.54
C THR A 266 -20.88 5.76 3.82
N TYR A 267 -19.66 5.98 4.31
CA TYR A 267 -18.71 6.89 3.67
C TYR A 267 -18.35 6.43 2.26
N PHE A 268 -18.09 5.14 2.09
CA PHE A 268 -17.78 4.58 0.79
C PHE A 268 -18.93 4.76 -0.19
N ALA A 269 -20.17 4.45 0.22
CA ALA A 269 -21.36 4.65 -0.61
C ALA A 269 -21.54 6.12 -0.99
N PHE A 270 -21.31 7.05 -0.06
CA PHE A 270 -21.36 8.48 -0.32
C PHE A 270 -20.35 8.91 -1.40
N ILE A 271 -19.09 8.49 -1.25
CA ILE A 271 -18.04 8.79 -2.23
C ILE A 271 -18.35 8.19 -3.60
N GLN A 272 -18.94 7.00 -3.67
CA GLN A 272 -19.34 6.40 -4.93
C GLN A 272 -20.47 7.18 -5.62
N GLY A 273 -21.42 7.70 -4.85
CA GLY A 273 -22.44 8.61 -5.37
C GLY A 273 -21.82 9.87 -6.00
N LEU A 274 -20.87 10.49 -5.30
CA LEU A 274 -20.15 11.66 -5.81
C LEU A 274 -19.34 11.34 -7.08
N ILE A 275 -18.69 10.18 -7.12
CA ILE A 275 -17.97 9.72 -8.33
C ILE A 275 -18.93 9.57 -9.50
N ALA A 276 -20.10 8.96 -9.30
CA ALA A 276 -21.09 8.79 -10.36
C ALA A 276 -21.62 10.14 -10.89
N GLU A 277 -21.92 11.11 -10.01
CA GLU A 277 -22.32 12.46 -10.40
C GLU A 277 -21.25 13.14 -11.28
N LEU A 278 -19.95 12.96 -10.94
CA LEU A 278 -18.83 13.50 -11.72
C LEU A 278 -18.62 12.74 -13.04
N GLU A 279 -18.81 11.43 -13.08
CA GLU A 279 -18.71 10.64 -14.31
C GLU A 279 -19.78 11.06 -15.34
N GLU A 280 -20.99 11.36 -14.88
CA GLU A 280 -22.05 11.93 -15.74
C GLU A 280 -21.64 13.31 -16.30
N LEU A 281 -21.06 14.19 -15.45
CA LEU A 281 -20.54 15.47 -15.90
C LEU A 281 -19.45 15.30 -16.96
N TYR A 282 -18.50 14.38 -16.72
CA TYR A 282 -17.37 14.16 -17.66
C TYR A 282 -17.76 13.48 -18.96
N ALA A 283 -18.90 12.80 -18.99
CA ALA A 283 -19.50 12.25 -20.22
C ALA A 283 -20.25 13.28 -21.05
N SER A 284 -20.44 14.53 -20.56
CA SER A 284 -21.14 15.58 -21.26
C SER A 284 -20.29 16.22 -22.37
N ASP A 285 -20.96 16.87 -23.34
CA ASP A 285 -20.30 17.62 -24.42
C ASP A 285 -19.93 19.07 -24.01
N LEU A 286 -19.87 19.37 -22.70
CA LEU A 286 -19.52 20.70 -22.21
C LEU A 286 -18.05 21.06 -22.48
N PRO A 287 -17.73 22.36 -22.72
CA PRO A 287 -16.36 22.81 -22.78
C PRO A 287 -15.61 22.53 -21.46
N ARG A 288 -14.31 22.24 -21.55
CA ARG A 288 -13.46 21.93 -20.40
C ARG A 288 -13.58 22.94 -19.25
N GLU A 289 -13.61 24.23 -19.57
CA GLU A 289 -13.76 25.29 -18.55
C GLU A 289 -15.07 25.15 -17.77
N GLU A 290 -16.17 24.83 -18.46
CA GLU A 290 -17.45 24.63 -17.83
C GLU A 290 -17.48 23.35 -16.99
N ILE A 291 -16.86 22.27 -17.47
CA ILE A 291 -16.69 21.02 -16.71
C ILE A 291 -15.98 21.31 -15.38
N LEU A 292 -14.90 22.09 -15.39
CA LEU A 292 -14.17 22.41 -14.15
C LEU A 292 -15.02 23.24 -13.17
N ILE A 293 -15.79 24.21 -13.68
CA ILE A 293 -16.71 25.00 -12.86
C ILE A 293 -17.81 24.11 -12.25
N GLN A 294 -18.40 23.22 -13.05
CA GLN A 294 -19.46 22.33 -12.57
C GLN A 294 -18.93 21.28 -11.59
N LYS A 295 -17.70 20.75 -11.81
CA LYS A 295 -17.01 19.87 -10.87
C LYS A 295 -16.91 20.52 -9.49
N ASP A 296 -16.41 21.75 -9.42
CA ASP A 296 -16.24 22.45 -8.14
C ASP A 296 -17.58 22.66 -7.43
N LYS A 297 -18.65 22.95 -8.18
CA LYS A 297 -20.02 23.07 -7.63
C LYS A 297 -20.54 21.73 -7.10
N ILE A 298 -20.36 20.63 -7.83
CA ILE A 298 -20.79 19.29 -7.43
C ILE A 298 -20.06 18.87 -6.14
N ILE A 299 -18.73 19.03 -6.10
CA ILE A 299 -17.94 18.69 -4.92
C ILE A 299 -18.36 19.53 -3.71
N SER A 300 -18.51 20.86 -3.88
CA SER A 300 -18.92 21.75 -2.80
C SER A 300 -20.35 21.41 -2.30
N ALA A 301 -21.28 21.12 -3.20
CA ALA A 301 -22.62 20.70 -2.83
C ALA A 301 -22.65 19.35 -2.09
N ALA A 302 -21.78 18.42 -2.51
CA ALA A 302 -21.60 17.14 -1.81
C ALA A 302 -21.06 17.33 -0.40
N GLN A 303 -20.07 18.23 -0.20
CA GLN A 303 -19.52 18.52 1.12
C GLN A 303 -20.55 19.18 2.05
N ILE A 304 -21.34 20.13 1.54
CA ILE A 304 -22.44 20.75 2.30
C ILE A 304 -23.49 19.72 2.69
N ARG A 305 -23.91 18.83 1.77
CA ARG A 305 -24.84 17.73 2.05
C ARG A 305 -24.26 16.79 3.10
N PHE A 306 -22.97 16.40 2.96
CA PHE A 306 -22.27 15.54 3.90
C PHE A 306 -22.23 16.12 5.32
N GLU A 307 -21.96 17.42 5.45
CA GLU A 307 -21.98 18.12 6.73
C GLU A 307 -23.39 18.15 7.35
N ALA A 308 -24.40 18.47 6.55
CA ALA A 308 -25.77 18.59 7.02
C ALA A 308 -26.36 17.25 7.48
N GLU A 309 -25.98 16.15 6.85
CA GLU A 309 -26.51 14.81 7.12
C GLU A 309 -25.58 13.97 8.03
N TYR A 310 -24.43 14.50 8.46
CA TYR A 310 -23.38 13.73 9.11
C TYR A 310 -23.86 13.00 10.36
N ASP A 311 -24.49 13.73 11.29
CA ASP A 311 -24.91 13.20 12.58
C ASP A 311 -26.09 12.19 12.48
N ASP A 312 -26.80 12.19 11.35
CA ASP A 312 -27.86 11.23 11.04
C ASP A 312 -27.31 9.94 10.40
N LEU A 313 -26.19 10.02 9.69
CA LEU A 313 -25.62 8.93 8.89
C LEU A 313 -24.47 8.19 9.56
N PHE A 314 -23.72 8.87 10.45
CA PHE A 314 -22.49 8.35 11.04
C PHE A 314 -22.60 8.23 12.55
N TYR A 315 -22.01 7.17 13.08
CA TYR A 315 -21.96 6.89 14.52
C TYR A 315 -20.74 7.52 15.20
N THR A 316 -19.69 7.83 14.43
CA THR A 316 -18.42 8.36 14.94
C THR A 316 -17.96 9.57 14.12
N ASP A 317 -17.02 10.35 14.68
CA ASP A 317 -16.41 11.49 13.95
C ASP A 317 -15.31 11.08 12.94
N THR A 318 -15.15 9.80 12.66
CA THR A 318 -14.05 9.26 11.84
C THR A 318 -13.97 9.91 10.47
N PHE A 319 -15.09 10.23 9.84
CA PHE A 319 -15.17 10.78 8.48
C PHE A 319 -15.49 12.27 8.40
N ARG A 320 -15.67 12.95 9.54
CA ARG A 320 -16.00 14.39 9.58
C ARG A 320 -14.96 15.26 8.86
N PHE A 321 -13.75 14.77 8.73
CA PHE A 321 -12.68 15.45 7.98
C PHE A 321 -13.03 15.74 6.52
N PHE A 322 -13.96 14.98 5.90
CA PHE A 322 -14.34 15.18 4.51
C PHE A 322 -14.95 16.56 4.24
N ILE A 323 -15.56 17.17 5.25
CA ILE A 323 -16.17 18.50 5.18
C ILE A 323 -15.16 19.55 4.70
N ASP A 324 -13.94 19.53 5.26
CA ASP A 324 -12.89 20.52 4.96
C ASP A 324 -11.80 20.00 4.02
N LEU A 325 -12.01 18.81 3.46
CA LEU A 325 -11.00 18.18 2.61
C LEU A 325 -10.95 18.89 1.24
N PRO A 326 -9.77 19.22 0.69
CA PRO A 326 -9.65 19.69 -0.69
C PRO A 326 -9.84 18.54 -1.68
N VAL A 327 -11.10 18.08 -1.79
CA VAL A 327 -11.48 16.94 -2.64
C VAL A 327 -11.20 17.25 -4.09
N ASN A 328 -10.61 16.30 -4.80
CA ASN A 328 -10.34 16.38 -6.23
C ASN A 328 -10.36 15.00 -6.89
N ASN A 329 -10.22 14.92 -8.21
CA ASN A 329 -10.28 13.66 -8.93
C ASN A 329 -9.21 12.67 -8.49
N ALA A 330 -8.01 13.12 -8.14
CA ALA A 330 -6.94 12.23 -7.68
C ALA A 330 -7.23 11.60 -6.30
N TYR A 331 -8.00 12.29 -5.44
CA TYR A 331 -8.51 11.74 -4.20
C TYR A 331 -9.62 10.71 -4.47
N LEU A 332 -10.63 11.09 -5.26
CA LEU A 332 -11.78 10.23 -5.57
C LEU A 332 -11.37 8.97 -6.34
N ASP A 333 -10.37 9.06 -7.21
CA ASP A 333 -9.85 7.93 -7.97
C ASP A 333 -9.28 6.81 -7.08
N LEU A 334 -8.89 7.10 -5.85
CA LEU A 334 -8.51 6.08 -4.88
C LEU A 334 -9.67 5.13 -4.56
N PHE A 335 -10.90 5.62 -4.59
CA PHE A 335 -12.11 4.85 -4.25
C PHE A 335 -12.70 4.09 -5.45
N ARG A 336 -12.35 4.47 -6.68
CA ARG A 336 -12.80 3.76 -7.89
C ARG A 336 -12.24 2.35 -8.00
N LEU A 337 -11.10 2.07 -7.37
CA LEU A 337 -10.41 0.78 -7.43
C LEU A 337 -10.96 -0.26 -6.44
N TYR A 338 -11.86 0.13 -5.54
CA TYR A 338 -12.25 -0.71 -4.38
C TYR A 338 -13.57 -1.45 -4.52
N HIS A 339 -14.19 -1.46 -5.71
CA HIS A 339 -15.60 -1.83 -5.86
C HIS A 339 -15.97 -3.32 -5.82
N GLU A 340 -15.05 -4.27 -6.00
CA GLU A 340 -15.48 -5.66 -6.26
C GLU A 340 -14.85 -6.74 -5.36
N GLU A 341 -14.05 -6.42 -4.32
CA GLU A 341 -12.98 -7.36 -4.02
C GLU A 341 -12.95 -7.95 -2.61
N ASP A 342 -13.72 -7.40 -1.68
CA ASP A 342 -13.74 -7.90 -0.29
C ASP A 342 -14.51 -9.22 -0.15
N HIS A 343 -15.46 -9.49 -1.05
CA HIS A 343 -16.30 -10.69 -0.99
C HIS A 343 -15.60 -11.97 -1.44
N PHE A 344 -14.69 -11.90 -2.43
CA PHE A 344 -14.08 -13.09 -3.02
C PHE A 344 -13.31 -13.94 -2.00
N PHE A 345 -12.36 -13.33 -1.28
CA PHE A 345 -11.55 -14.07 -0.31
C PHE A 345 -12.35 -14.50 0.91
N ARG A 346 -13.33 -13.73 1.33
CA ARG A 346 -14.26 -14.08 2.41
C ARG A 346 -15.10 -15.31 2.05
N GLU A 347 -15.72 -15.28 0.87
CA GLU A 347 -16.50 -16.42 0.39
C GLU A 347 -15.65 -17.70 0.28
N LEU A 348 -14.43 -17.61 -0.27
CA LEU A 348 -13.52 -18.74 -0.35
C LEU A 348 -13.12 -19.26 1.03
N PHE A 349 -12.87 -18.38 1.97
CA PHE A 349 -12.50 -18.73 3.33
C PHE A 349 -13.63 -19.47 4.03
N GLU A 350 -14.85 -18.96 3.95
CA GLU A 350 -16.04 -19.62 4.52
C GLU A 350 -16.28 -21.00 3.89
N ARG A 351 -16.21 -21.08 2.56
CA ARG A 351 -16.39 -22.35 1.81
C ARG A 351 -15.28 -23.38 2.09
N SER A 352 -14.09 -22.93 2.45
CA SER A 352 -12.95 -23.79 2.78
C SER A 352 -12.90 -24.21 4.25
N GLY A 353 -13.90 -23.86 5.05
CA GLY A 353 -14.04 -24.29 6.45
C GLY A 353 -13.53 -23.31 7.48
N SER A 354 -13.23 -22.06 7.10
CA SER A 354 -12.83 -20.93 7.98
C SER A 354 -11.59 -21.22 8.85
N ASP A 355 -10.67 -22.04 8.35
CA ASP A 355 -9.36 -22.33 8.97
C ASP A 355 -8.28 -21.43 8.33
N LEU A 356 -7.88 -20.35 9.02
CA LEU A 356 -6.95 -19.37 8.48
C LEU A 356 -5.54 -19.94 8.25
N PRO A 357 -4.93 -20.74 9.13
CA PRO A 357 -3.68 -21.44 8.84
C PRO A 357 -3.76 -22.34 7.60
N ALA A 358 -4.82 -23.11 7.42
CA ALA A 358 -5.01 -23.94 6.24
C ALA A 358 -5.20 -23.09 4.96
N PHE A 359 -5.92 -21.99 5.04
CA PHE A 359 -6.11 -21.03 3.95
C PHE A 359 -4.78 -20.41 3.50
N ILE A 360 -3.93 -20.00 4.44
CA ILE A 360 -2.58 -19.49 4.17
C ILE A 360 -1.70 -20.59 3.56
N ALA A 361 -1.76 -21.81 4.08
CA ALA A 361 -1.02 -22.95 3.53
C ALA A 361 -1.40 -23.24 2.07
N ALA A 362 -2.68 -23.17 1.72
CA ALA A 362 -3.16 -23.29 0.35
C ALA A 362 -2.62 -22.15 -0.53
N ALA A 363 -2.66 -20.89 -0.05
CA ALA A 363 -2.13 -19.74 -0.76
C ALA A 363 -0.62 -19.87 -1.08
N ARG A 364 0.17 -20.47 -0.18
CA ARG A 364 1.59 -20.75 -0.41
C ARG A 364 1.86 -21.71 -1.57
N THR A 365 0.90 -22.55 -1.94
CA THR A 365 1.05 -23.48 -3.06
C THR A 365 0.91 -22.80 -4.41
N LEU A 366 0.42 -21.55 -4.43
CA LEU A 366 0.32 -20.74 -5.63
C LEU A 366 1.71 -20.39 -6.16
N ASN A 367 2.25 -21.20 -7.05
CA ASN A 367 3.59 -20.98 -7.57
C ASN A 367 3.53 -20.23 -8.92
N PRO A 368 4.13 -19.03 -9.01
CA PRO A 368 4.12 -18.24 -10.26
C PRO A 368 4.87 -18.90 -11.42
N ARG A 369 5.66 -19.95 -11.17
CA ARG A 369 6.44 -20.62 -12.21
C ARG A 369 5.69 -21.72 -12.97
N GLN A 370 4.59 -22.23 -12.43
CA GLN A 370 3.96 -23.45 -12.96
C GLN A 370 2.98 -23.21 -14.10
N ARG A 371 2.36 -22.02 -14.23
CA ARG A 371 1.40 -21.75 -15.33
C ARG A 371 1.45 -20.28 -15.75
N ARG A 372 2.23 -19.97 -16.78
CA ARG A 372 2.14 -18.66 -17.44
C ARG A 372 0.72 -18.47 -17.97
N GLY A 373 0.00 -17.45 -17.46
CA GLY A 373 -1.33 -17.06 -17.91
C GLY A 373 -2.51 -17.68 -17.16
N ALA A 374 -2.28 -18.43 -16.07
CA ALA A 374 -3.36 -18.90 -15.19
C ALA A 374 -3.89 -17.74 -14.32
N ASP A 375 -5.20 -17.66 -14.16
CA ASP A 375 -5.85 -16.76 -13.21
C ASP A 375 -5.55 -17.22 -11.78
N PRO A 376 -4.90 -16.40 -10.92
CA PRO A 376 -4.55 -16.78 -9.56
C PRO A 376 -5.78 -17.09 -8.70
N ARG A 377 -6.94 -16.50 -8.98
CA ARG A 377 -8.20 -16.78 -8.27
C ARG A 377 -8.64 -18.23 -8.51
N VAL A 378 -8.62 -18.66 -9.76
CA VAL A 378 -8.98 -20.04 -10.15
C VAL A 378 -8.00 -21.07 -9.56
N GLU A 379 -6.70 -20.76 -9.57
CA GLU A 379 -5.70 -21.65 -8.97
C GLU A 379 -5.83 -21.71 -7.45
N PHE A 380 -6.24 -20.62 -6.81
CA PHE A 380 -6.47 -20.63 -5.37
C PHE A 380 -7.71 -21.43 -4.96
N GLU A 381 -8.82 -21.32 -5.70
CA GLU A 381 -9.99 -22.19 -5.50
C GLU A 381 -9.61 -23.69 -5.58
N ARG A 382 -8.77 -24.06 -6.55
CA ARG A 382 -8.26 -25.45 -6.69
C ARG A 382 -7.37 -25.85 -5.51
N ALA A 383 -6.48 -24.96 -5.07
CA ALA A 383 -5.62 -25.22 -3.92
C ALA A 383 -6.41 -25.45 -2.63
N LEU A 384 -7.58 -24.81 -2.52
CA LEU A 384 -8.53 -24.99 -1.43
C LEU A 384 -9.46 -26.23 -1.60
N GLY A 385 -9.37 -26.93 -2.73
CA GLY A 385 -10.24 -28.09 -3.02
C GLY A 385 -11.68 -27.69 -3.36
N LEU A 386 -11.93 -26.45 -3.80
CA LEU A 386 -13.27 -25.94 -4.12
C LEU A 386 -13.62 -26.07 -5.61
N ARG A 387 -12.67 -26.51 -6.44
CA ARG A 387 -12.81 -26.82 -7.88
C ARG A 387 -12.15 -28.13 -8.23
#